data_c11a4bad3a8d2e03d74f5c1a3cb419d1
#
_entry.id   c11a4bad3a8d2e03d74f5c1a3cb419d1
#
_cell.length_a   1.000
_cell.length_b   1.000
_cell.length_c   1.000
_cell.angle_alpha   90.00
_cell.angle_beta   90.00
_cell.angle_gamma   90.00
#
_symmetry.space_group_name_H-M   'P 1'
#
loop_
_entity.id
_entity.type
_entity.pdbx_description
1 polymer ?
#
loop_
_entity_poly.entity_id
_entity_poly.type
_entity_poly.pdbx_seq_one_letter_code
_entity_poly.pdbx_strand_id
1 'polypeptide(L)'
;NQDSLQKLVFSSYMRVDTTLISNDRQALASLVLSGGWLESLYLTSTMIDSTEKDDKNATLYEIMEEQRLHLEQLTGLLQLFPDDSTCSQLAREMNALATIYPKGESLSPLQVSRIARETAITRQRFIPTR
;
A
#
# COMPACT_ATOMS: atom_id res chain seq x y z
N ASN A 1 5.71 -8.62 16.88
CA ASN A 1 4.48 -7.84 16.81
C ASN A 1 4.55 -6.86 15.66
N GLN A 2 3.45 -6.18 15.40
CA GLN A 2 3.33 -5.29 14.24
C GLN A 2 4.31 -4.12 14.32
N ASP A 3 4.51 -3.55 15.49
CA ASP A 3 5.47 -2.47 15.70
C ASP A 3 6.90 -2.90 15.37
N SER A 4 7.29 -4.07 15.84
CA SER A 4 8.62 -4.61 15.58
C SER A 4 8.82 -4.90 14.10
N LEU A 5 7.78 -5.40 13.42
CA LEU A 5 7.83 -5.68 12.00
C LEU A 5 7.97 -4.39 11.18
N GLN A 6 7.22 -3.35 11.55
CA GLN A 6 7.32 -2.05 10.89
C GLN A 6 8.72 -1.48 11.03
N LYS A 7 9.29 -1.55 12.23
CA LYS A 7 10.66 -1.08 12.48
C LYS A 7 11.68 -1.88 11.68
N LEU A 8 11.46 -3.19 11.56
CA LEU A 8 12.37 -4.06 10.81
C LEU A 8 12.33 -3.72 9.32
N VAL A 9 11.14 -3.53 8.75
CA VAL A 9 10.99 -3.13 7.35
C VAL A 9 11.69 -1.80 7.10
N PHE A 10 11.47 -0.84 7.98
CA PHE A 10 12.10 0.48 7.89
C PHE A 10 13.62 0.35 7.95
N SER A 11 14.13 -0.40 8.95
CA SER A 11 15.57 -0.58 9.12
C SER A 11 16.21 -1.23 7.91
N SER A 12 15.53 -2.18 7.27
CA SER A 12 16.03 -2.82 6.05
C SER A 12 16.23 -1.81 4.92
N TYR A 13 15.33 -0.84 4.81
CA TYR A 13 15.41 0.20 3.79
C TYR A 13 16.48 1.24 4.11
N MET A 14 16.63 1.58 5.38
CA MET A 14 17.50 2.66 5.83
C MET A 14 18.89 2.19 6.28
N ARG A 15 19.19 0.92 6.11
CA ARG A 15 20.44 0.33 6.63
C ARG A 15 21.70 1.04 6.13
N VAL A 16 21.65 1.58 4.93
CA VAL A 16 22.83 2.16 4.28
C VAL A 16 23.22 3.50 4.89
N ASP A 17 22.28 4.20 5.53
CA ASP A 17 22.54 5.55 6.01
C ASP A 17 21.90 5.79 7.38
N THR A 18 22.48 5.13 8.39
CA THR A 18 21.96 5.23 9.75
C THR A 18 22.32 6.54 10.44
N THR A 19 23.34 7.25 9.95
CA THR A 19 23.83 8.45 10.60
C THR A 19 23.03 9.70 10.26
N LEU A 20 22.27 9.68 9.19
CA LEU A 20 21.49 10.82 8.70
C LEU A 20 20.00 10.67 8.88
N ILE A 21 19.57 9.71 9.69
CA ILE A 21 18.16 9.44 9.89
C ILE A 21 17.55 10.50 10.79
N SER A 22 16.80 11.41 10.18
CA SER A 22 15.95 12.38 10.87
C SER A 22 14.48 11.99 10.62
N ASN A 23 13.56 12.58 11.39
CA ASN A 23 12.13 12.34 11.18
C ASN A 23 11.71 12.64 9.75
N ASP A 24 12.24 13.72 9.15
CA ASP A 24 11.88 14.08 7.78
C ASP A 24 12.33 13.04 6.77
N ARG A 25 13.54 12.51 6.95
CA ARG A 25 14.06 11.47 6.06
C ARG A 25 13.30 10.16 6.22
N GLN A 26 12.94 9.82 7.45
CA GLN A 26 12.14 8.63 7.72
C GLN A 26 10.75 8.74 7.12
N ALA A 27 10.14 9.92 7.24
CA ALA A 27 8.83 10.18 6.63
C ALA A 27 8.93 10.04 5.11
N LEU A 28 9.96 10.62 4.49
CA LEU A 28 10.18 10.52 3.06
C LEU A 28 10.37 9.07 2.61
N ALA A 29 11.17 8.30 3.35
CA ALA A 29 11.40 6.90 3.03
C ALA A 29 10.09 6.10 3.11
N SER A 30 9.26 6.39 4.10
CA SER A 30 7.95 5.75 4.24
C SER A 30 7.04 6.07 3.06
N LEU A 31 7.07 7.31 2.58
CA LEU A 31 6.31 7.73 1.42
C LEU A 31 6.79 7.03 0.14
N VAL A 32 8.10 6.92 -0.04
CA VAL A 32 8.67 6.24 -1.21
C VAL A 32 8.28 4.76 -1.20
N LEU A 33 8.40 4.11 -0.06
CA LEU A 33 8.03 2.70 0.08
C LEU A 33 6.55 2.48 -0.19
N SER A 34 5.70 3.31 0.40
CA SER A 34 4.24 3.22 0.23
C SER A 34 3.83 3.54 -1.20
N GLY A 35 4.49 4.51 -1.83
CA GLY A 35 4.23 4.86 -3.23
C GLY A 35 4.56 3.72 -4.18
N GLY A 36 5.69 3.07 -3.97
CA GLY A 36 6.09 1.92 -4.78
C GLY A 36 5.11 0.75 -4.63
N TRP A 37 4.68 0.48 -3.40
CA TRP A 37 3.68 -0.54 -3.14
C TRP A 37 2.34 -0.20 -3.80
N LEU A 38 1.91 1.06 -3.67
CA LEU A 38 0.67 1.53 -4.27
C LEU A 38 0.68 1.37 -5.79
N GLU A 39 1.80 1.69 -6.44
CA GLU A 39 1.97 1.50 -7.87
C GLU A 39 1.84 0.03 -8.25
N SER A 40 2.46 -0.85 -7.48
CA SER A 40 2.36 -2.30 -7.67
C SER A 40 0.93 -2.79 -7.55
N LEU A 41 0.21 -2.31 -6.54
CA LEU A 41 -1.19 -2.68 -6.33
C LEU A 41 -2.06 -2.19 -7.49
N TYR A 42 -1.82 -0.96 -7.95
CA TYR A 42 -2.53 -0.41 -9.10
C TYR A 42 -2.32 -1.28 -10.35
N LEU A 43 -1.07 -1.63 -10.65
CA LEU A 43 -0.75 -2.44 -11.82
C LEU A 43 -1.40 -3.82 -11.72
N THR A 44 -1.28 -4.49 -10.58
CA THR A 44 -1.84 -5.82 -10.38
C THR A 44 -3.37 -5.79 -10.50
N SER A 45 -4.01 -4.85 -9.84
CA SER A 45 -5.48 -4.76 -9.86
C SER A 45 -6.01 -4.42 -11.25
N THR A 46 -5.31 -3.57 -12.01
CA THR A 46 -5.70 -3.27 -13.39
C THR A 46 -5.53 -4.46 -14.32
N MET A 47 -4.52 -5.30 -14.09
CA MET A 47 -4.30 -6.49 -14.91
C MET A 47 -5.45 -7.48 -14.82
N ILE A 48 -6.11 -7.56 -13.68
CA ILE A 48 -7.22 -8.50 -13.46
C ILE A 48 -8.57 -7.80 -13.41
N ASP A 49 -8.60 -6.48 -13.52
CA ASP A 49 -9.85 -5.72 -13.49
C ASP A 49 -10.78 -6.17 -14.62
N SER A 50 -12.06 -6.31 -14.28
CA SER A 50 -13.11 -6.73 -15.20
C SER A 50 -13.05 -8.19 -15.66
N THR A 51 -12.06 -8.98 -15.18
CA THR A 51 -12.02 -10.41 -15.49
C THR A 51 -12.55 -11.23 -14.33
N GLU A 52 -13.30 -12.27 -14.66
CA GLU A 52 -13.78 -13.19 -13.63
C GLU A 52 -12.64 -14.04 -13.11
N LYS A 53 -12.73 -14.42 -11.83
CA LYS A 53 -11.76 -15.29 -11.22
C LYS A 53 -11.80 -16.67 -11.86
N ASP A 54 -10.69 -17.07 -12.46
CA ASP A 54 -10.54 -18.37 -13.12
C ASP A 54 -9.16 -18.96 -12.83
N ASP A 55 -8.85 -20.10 -13.43
CA ASP A 55 -7.57 -20.77 -13.21
C ASP A 55 -6.39 -19.95 -13.71
N LYS A 56 -6.59 -19.09 -14.71
CA LYS A 56 -5.52 -18.29 -15.32
C LYS A 56 -5.09 -17.14 -14.45
N ASN A 57 -6.04 -16.53 -13.72
CA ASN A 57 -5.75 -15.36 -12.89
C ASN A 57 -5.79 -15.65 -11.39
N ALA A 58 -5.92 -16.92 -11.00
CA ALA A 58 -6.00 -17.31 -9.59
C ALA A 58 -4.78 -16.82 -8.80
N THR A 59 -3.59 -16.92 -9.37
CA THR A 59 -2.36 -16.45 -8.72
C THR A 59 -2.40 -14.94 -8.48
N LEU A 60 -2.91 -14.18 -9.45
CA LEU A 60 -3.04 -12.73 -9.30
C LEU A 60 -4.02 -12.37 -8.19
N TYR A 61 -5.11 -13.11 -8.07
CA TYR A 61 -6.06 -12.92 -6.97
C TYR A 61 -5.41 -13.22 -5.61
N GLU A 62 -4.59 -14.27 -5.54
CA GLU A 62 -3.86 -14.60 -4.31
C GLU A 62 -2.89 -13.47 -3.93
N ILE A 63 -2.18 -12.92 -4.90
CA ILE A 63 -1.28 -11.79 -4.68
C ILE A 63 -2.06 -10.59 -4.15
N MET A 64 -3.22 -10.31 -4.74
CA MET A 64 -4.08 -9.21 -4.28
C MET A 64 -4.54 -9.41 -2.85
N GLU A 65 -4.91 -10.63 -2.47
CA GLU A 65 -5.35 -10.93 -1.11
C GLU A 65 -4.23 -10.75 -0.09
N GLU A 66 -3.00 -11.10 -0.46
CA GLU A 66 -1.84 -10.90 0.39
C GLU A 66 -1.54 -9.43 0.64
N GLN A 67 -1.94 -8.54 -0.28
CA GLN A 67 -1.66 -7.12 -0.15
C GLN A 67 -2.37 -6.48 1.03
N ARG A 68 -3.43 -7.09 1.56
CA ARG A 68 -4.12 -6.54 2.73
C ARG A 68 -3.17 -6.39 3.92
N LEU A 69 -2.34 -7.40 4.17
CA LEU A 69 -1.38 -7.35 5.27
C LEU A 69 -0.35 -6.24 5.05
N HIS A 70 0.17 -6.15 3.84
CA HIS A 70 1.13 -5.09 3.49
C HIS A 70 0.51 -3.70 3.64
N LEU A 71 -0.75 -3.57 3.24
CA LEU A 71 -1.49 -2.31 3.36
C LEU A 71 -1.59 -1.88 4.82
N GLU A 72 -1.93 -2.81 5.71
CA GLU A 72 -2.01 -2.52 7.15
C GLU A 72 -0.64 -2.11 7.72
N GLN A 73 0.42 -2.81 7.32
CA GLN A 73 1.77 -2.51 7.78
C GLN A 73 2.25 -1.15 7.32
N LEU A 74 2.02 -0.81 6.05
CA LEU A 74 2.43 0.47 5.50
C LEU A 74 1.63 1.63 6.07
N THR A 75 0.34 1.42 6.28
CA THR A 75 -0.51 2.43 6.93
C THR A 75 0.03 2.73 8.33
N GLY A 76 0.37 1.69 9.10
CA GLY A 76 0.95 1.87 10.42
C GLY A 76 2.29 2.59 10.38
N LEU A 77 3.11 2.31 9.36
CA LEU A 77 4.38 2.98 9.18
C LEU A 77 4.19 4.49 8.94
N LEU A 78 3.25 4.85 8.06
CA LEU A 78 2.95 6.25 7.79
C LEU A 78 2.41 6.98 9.01
N GLN A 79 1.66 6.28 9.86
CA GLN A 79 1.09 6.84 11.09
C GLN A 79 2.15 7.15 12.15
N LEU A 80 3.38 6.70 11.98
CA LEU A 80 4.48 7.09 12.86
C LEU A 80 4.90 8.54 12.65
N PHE A 81 4.42 9.18 11.59
CA PHE A 81 4.78 10.56 11.24
C PHE A 81 3.52 11.43 11.16
N PRO A 82 2.81 11.61 12.30
CA PRO A 82 1.53 12.34 12.28
C PRO A 82 1.66 13.81 11.94
N ASP A 83 2.84 14.38 12.16
CA ASP A 83 3.10 15.80 11.86
C ASP A 83 3.41 16.05 10.39
N ASP A 84 3.68 14.98 9.61
CA ASP A 84 3.88 15.09 8.18
C ASP A 84 2.52 14.98 7.49
N SER A 85 2.09 16.07 6.86
CA SER A 85 0.75 16.13 6.27
C SER A 85 0.57 15.13 5.13
N THR A 86 1.62 14.87 4.35
CA THR A 86 1.56 13.92 3.24
C THR A 86 1.43 12.49 3.76
N CYS A 87 2.21 12.14 4.79
CA CYS A 87 2.09 10.83 5.44
C CYS A 87 0.69 10.62 6.01
N SER A 88 0.14 11.61 6.71
CA SER A 88 -1.18 11.54 7.30
C SER A 88 -2.27 11.38 6.24
N GLN A 89 -2.15 12.13 5.15
CA GLN A 89 -3.13 12.05 4.06
C GLN A 89 -3.08 10.70 3.36
N LEU A 90 -1.87 10.22 3.05
CA LEU A 90 -1.72 8.92 2.42
C LEU A 90 -2.22 7.79 3.33
N ALA A 91 -1.93 7.88 4.64
CA ALA A 91 -2.42 6.90 5.60
C ALA A 91 -3.95 6.82 5.60
N ARG A 92 -4.62 7.96 5.53
CA ARG A 92 -6.09 7.99 5.47
C ARG A 92 -6.61 7.32 4.21
N GLU A 93 -5.97 7.57 3.07
CA GLU A 93 -6.41 6.97 1.80
C GLU A 93 -6.11 5.46 1.78
N MET A 94 -5.01 5.04 2.36
CA MET A 94 -4.70 3.61 2.47
C MET A 94 -5.64 2.90 3.43
N ASN A 95 -6.07 3.55 4.50
CA ASN A 95 -7.11 3.02 5.38
C ASN A 95 -8.43 2.83 4.62
N ALA A 96 -8.78 3.78 3.77
CA ALA A 96 -9.97 3.67 2.95
C ALA A 96 -9.88 2.47 1.99
N LEU A 97 -8.70 2.24 1.40
CA LEU A 97 -8.47 1.05 0.57
C LEU A 97 -8.68 -0.23 1.37
N ALA A 98 -8.21 -0.25 2.61
CA ALA A 98 -8.34 -1.43 3.46
C ALA A 98 -9.79 -1.82 3.70
N THR A 99 -10.72 -0.86 3.68
CA THR A 99 -12.15 -1.15 3.89
C THR A 99 -12.78 -1.89 2.71
N ILE A 100 -12.15 -1.88 1.54
CA ILE A 100 -12.67 -2.59 0.37
C ILE A 100 -12.39 -4.10 0.50
N TYR A 101 -11.30 -4.45 1.17
CA TYR A 101 -10.95 -5.85 1.38
C TYR A 101 -11.94 -6.52 2.32
N PRO A 102 -12.47 -7.70 1.94
CA PRO A 102 -13.39 -8.44 2.82
C PRO A 102 -12.62 -9.04 3.99
N LYS A 103 -13.29 -9.13 5.13
CA LYS A 103 -12.72 -9.76 6.32
C LYS A 103 -12.95 -11.26 6.26
N GLY A 104 -11.84 -12.02 6.16
CA GLY A 104 -11.92 -13.47 6.20
C GLY A 104 -12.51 -14.14 4.97
N GLU A 105 -12.70 -13.38 3.90
CA GLU A 105 -13.24 -13.90 2.65
C GLU A 105 -12.31 -13.62 1.50
N SER A 106 -12.46 -14.37 0.41
CA SER A 106 -11.70 -14.13 -0.80
C SER A 106 -12.22 -12.90 -1.54
N LEU A 107 -11.32 -12.20 -2.23
CA LEU A 107 -11.70 -11.06 -3.06
C LEU A 107 -12.61 -11.48 -4.20
N SER A 108 -13.65 -10.69 -4.44
CA SER A 108 -14.50 -10.84 -5.61
C SER A 108 -14.00 -9.95 -6.74
N PRO A 109 -14.40 -10.24 -8.00
CA PRO A 109 -14.05 -9.37 -9.12
C PRO A 109 -14.51 -7.92 -8.92
N LEU A 110 -15.67 -7.72 -8.31
CA LEU A 110 -16.18 -6.37 -8.03
C LEU A 110 -15.27 -5.63 -7.06
N GLN A 111 -14.78 -6.31 -6.03
CA GLN A 111 -13.86 -5.71 -5.07
C GLN A 111 -12.53 -5.35 -5.73
N VAL A 112 -12.01 -6.21 -6.60
CA VAL A 112 -10.79 -5.92 -7.36
C VAL A 112 -10.99 -4.67 -8.24
N SER A 113 -12.15 -4.56 -8.90
CA SER A 113 -12.46 -3.38 -9.71
C SER A 113 -12.50 -2.11 -8.86
N ARG A 114 -13.06 -2.19 -7.65
CA ARG A 114 -13.08 -1.04 -6.73
C ARG A 114 -11.67 -0.68 -6.28
N ILE A 115 -10.85 -1.67 -5.96
CA ILE A 115 -9.46 -1.44 -5.57
C ILE A 115 -8.70 -0.77 -6.73
N ALA A 116 -8.88 -1.25 -7.95
CA ALA A 116 -8.24 -0.65 -9.13
C ALA A 116 -8.63 0.82 -9.29
N ARG A 117 -9.91 1.13 -9.11
CA ARG A 117 -10.41 2.50 -9.22
C ARG A 117 -9.85 3.40 -8.13
N GLU A 118 -9.89 2.94 -6.89
CA GLU A 118 -9.42 3.74 -5.76
C GLU A 118 -7.91 3.93 -5.77
N THR A 119 -7.16 2.91 -6.18
CA THR A 119 -5.71 3.06 -6.31
C THR A 119 -5.35 4.03 -7.42
N ALA A 120 -6.12 4.04 -8.52
CA ALA A 120 -5.89 5.00 -9.60
C ALA A 120 -6.08 6.45 -9.11
N ILE A 121 -7.11 6.69 -8.29
CA ILE A 121 -7.39 8.01 -7.73
C ILE A 121 -6.27 8.42 -6.77
N THR A 122 -5.91 7.55 -5.85
CA THR A 122 -4.84 7.83 -4.88
C THR A 122 -3.51 8.06 -5.59
N ARG A 123 -3.22 7.24 -6.59
CA ARG A 123 -2.01 7.36 -7.38
C ARG A 123 -1.88 8.74 -8.02
N GLN A 124 -2.96 9.28 -8.57
CA GLN A 124 -2.94 10.60 -9.20
C GLN A 124 -2.64 11.72 -8.20
N ARG A 125 -3.04 11.55 -6.94
CA ARG A 125 -2.80 12.56 -5.91
C ARG A 125 -1.35 12.60 -5.43
N PHE A 126 -0.69 11.45 -5.38
CA PHE A 126 0.63 11.33 -4.76
C PHE A 126 1.76 11.08 -5.75
N ILE A 127 1.45 10.63 -6.96
CA ILE A 127 2.45 10.38 -7.99
C ILE A 127 2.20 11.36 -9.14
N PRO A 128 3.12 12.30 -9.38
CA PRO A 128 2.93 13.28 -10.45
C PRO A 128 2.79 12.60 -11.80
N THR A 129 1.80 13.01 -12.57
CA THR A 129 1.66 12.60 -13.96
C THR A 129 2.38 13.60 -14.85
N ARG A 130 3.05 13.07 -15.85
CA ARG A 130 3.75 13.91 -16.82
C ARG A 130 2.82 14.29 -17.97
#